data_bdd666a8ab68b75d51431fac0ffab573
#
_entry.id   bdd666a8ab68b75d51431fac0ffab573
#
_cell.length_a   1.000
_cell.length_b   1.000
_cell.length_c   1.000
_cell.angle_alpha   90.00
_cell.angle_beta   90.00
_cell.angle_gamma   90.00
#
_symmetry.space_group_name_H-M   'P 1'
#
loop_
_entity.id
_entity.type
_entity.pdbx_description
1 polymer ?
#
loop_
_entity_poly.entity_id
_entity_poly.type
_entity_poly.pdbx_seq_one_letter_code
_entity_poly.pdbx_strand_id
1 'polypeptide(L)'
;MINLSELELSEICDHLGETYPINIKPVFGGNINSSWSLEFRTSKIFVKKNISKKLFLKFEEYCLNDLRNYIDEEYLIIPKVISYKKIKNSEILILEWIDIQNDDQKKLGKGLALMHLNSQNRKSKKFGYSVEGFIGTNPQIKGWKENWADFFIEYRLNPQLSYLNQNIFSS
;
A
#
# COMPACT_ATOMS: atom_id res chain seq x y z
N MET A 1 -21.40 -5.11 -2.43
CA MET A 1 -20.26 -4.24 -2.74
C MET A 1 -20.09 -3.28 -1.56
N ILE A 2 -18.90 -3.12 -1.00
CA ILE A 2 -18.67 -2.18 0.10
C ILE A 2 -18.58 -0.78 -0.53
N ASN A 3 -19.42 0.14 -0.07
CA ASN A 3 -19.43 1.53 -0.56
C ASN A 3 -18.84 2.48 0.48
N LEU A 4 -18.39 3.66 0.04
CA LEU A 4 -18.10 4.76 0.93
C LEU A 4 -19.43 5.27 1.53
N SER A 5 -19.47 5.40 2.86
CA SER A 5 -20.64 6.00 3.54
C SER A 5 -20.60 7.53 3.43
N GLU A 6 -21.75 8.18 3.62
CA GLU A 6 -21.84 9.65 3.66
C GLU A 6 -20.90 10.26 4.69
N LEU A 7 -20.75 9.63 5.86
CA LEU A 7 -19.80 10.08 6.87
C LEU A 7 -18.35 10.03 6.38
N GLU A 8 -17.95 8.94 5.72
CA GLU A 8 -16.59 8.79 5.17
C GLU A 8 -16.33 9.81 4.07
N LEU A 9 -17.30 10.06 3.19
CA LEU A 9 -17.21 11.08 2.16
C LEU A 9 -17.09 12.49 2.75
N SER A 10 -17.92 12.83 3.75
CA SER A 10 -17.82 14.12 4.45
C SER A 10 -16.43 14.31 5.06
N GLU A 11 -15.92 13.31 5.79
CA GLU A 11 -14.59 13.36 6.42
C GLU A 11 -13.45 13.50 5.39
N ILE A 12 -13.60 12.90 4.21
CA ILE A 12 -12.65 13.06 3.10
C ILE A 12 -12.69 14.47 2.56
N CYS A 13 -13.88 14.98 2.27
CA CYS A 13 -14.09 16.33 1.74
C CYS A 13 -13.58 17.40 2.71
N ASP A 14 -13.93 17.31 3.98
CA ASP A 14 -13.49 18.24 5.02
C ASP A 14 -11.95 18.27 5.16
N HIS A 15 -11.31 17.10 5.07
CA HIS A 15 -9.86 17.02 5.12
C HIS A 15 -9.17 17.67 3.92
N LEU A 16 -9.77 17.56 2.75
CA LEU A 16 -9.24 18.13 1.51
C LEU A 16 -9.61 19.59 1.29
N GLY A 17 -10.54 20.12 2.08
CA GLY A 17 -11.12 21.44 1.84
C GLY A 17 -11.95 21.49 0.55
N GLU A 18 -12.49 20.34 0.14
CA GLU A 18 -13.27 20.20 -1.10
C GLU A 18 -14.77 20.09 -0.80
N THR A 19 -15.57 20.44 -1.79
CA THR A 19 -17.01 20.17 -1.80
C THR A 19 -17.24 18.68 -2.12
N TYR A 20 -18.51 18.26 -2.19
CA TYR A 20 -18.85 16.88 -2.58
C TYR A 20 -18.30 16.56 -3.98
N PRO A 21 -17.73 15.34 -4.20
CA PRO A 21 -17.18 14.97 -5.49
C PRO A 21 -18.25 14.98 -6.58
N ILE A 22 -17.90 15.47 -7.76
CA ILE A 22 -18.77 15.47 -8.94
C ILE A 22 -18.91 14.07 -9.56
N ASN A 23 -17.96 13.18 -9.28
CA ASN A 23 -18.00 11.81 -9.77
C ASN A 23 -17.28 10.86 -8.80
N ILE A 24 -17.90 9.70 -8.54
CA ILE A 24 -17.34 8.62 -7.72
C ILE A 24 -17.41 7.34 -8.53
N LYS A 25 -16.26 6.77 -8.87
CA LYS A 25 -16.20 5.51 -9.65
C LYS A 25 -15.44 4.45 -8.88
N PRO A 26 -15.97 3.21 -8.79
CA PRO A 26 -15.19 2.10 -8.26
C PRO A 26 -13.99 1.81 -9.16
N VAL A 27 -12.86 1.48 -8.53
CA VAL A 27 -11.64 1.04 -9.23
C VAL A 27 -11.41 -0.41 -8.86
N PHE A 28 -11.36 -1.27 -9.87
CA PHE A 28 -11.19 -2.71 -9.70
C PHE A 28 -9.72 -3.10 -9.84
N GLY A 29 -9.34 -4.25 -9.27
CA GLY A 29 -7.98 -4.81 -9.37
C GLY A 29 -7.37 -5.24 -8.04
N GLY A 30 -8.01 -4.93 -6.90
CA GLY A 30 -7.59 -5.39 -5.58
C GLY A 30 -8.57 -6.40 -4.99
N ASN A 31 -8.06 -7.46 -4.33
CA ASN A 31 -8.90 -8.52 -3.73
C ASN A 31 -9.17 -8.32 -2.23
N ILE A 32 -8.50 -7.37 -1.58
CA ILE A 32 -8.54 -7.21 -0.11
C ILE A 32 -9.31 -5.94 0.27
N ASN A 33 -9.05 -4.85 -0.42
CA ASN A 33 -9.60 -3.53 -0.13
C ASN A 33 -10.54 -3.09 -1.26
N SER A 34 -11.56 -2.32 -0.91
CA SER A 34 -12.39 -1.62 -1.90
C SER A 34 -11.74 -0.29 -2.27
N SER A 35 -11.83 0.10 -3.53
CA SER A 35 -11.16 1.32 -4.03
C SER A 35 -12.05 2.13 -4.95
N TRP A 36 -11.87 3.45 -4.94
CA TRP A 36 -12.60 4.41 -5.77
C TRP A 36 -11.68 5.52 -6.29
N SER A 37 -12.04 6.07 -7.45
CA SER A 37 -11.62 7.40 -7.85
C SER A 37 -12.70 8.39 -7.44
N LEU A 38 -12.31 9.47 -6.78
CA LEU A 38 -13.15 10.62 -6.49
C LEU A 38 -12.66 11.78 -7.33
N GLU A 39 -13.56 12.36 -8.12
CA GLU A 39 -13.26 13.48 -8.99
C GLU A 39 -13.98 14.73 -8.47
N PHE A 40 -13.22 15.76 -8.20
CA PHE A 40 -13.68 17.09 -7.79
C PHE A 40 -13.58 18.06 -8.97
N ARG A 41 -13.93 19.32 -8.78
CA ARG A 41 -13.86 20.31 -9.87
C ARG A 41 -12.44 20.56 -10.36
N THR A 42 -11.46 20.53 -9.47
CA THR A 42 -10.06 20.89 -9.73
C THR A 42 -9.07 19.77 -9.45
N SER A 43 -9.53 18.67 -8.86
CA SER A 43 -8.66 17.59 -8.41
C SER A 43 -9.29 16.23 -8.63
N LYS A 44 -8.46 15.19 -8.62
CA LYS A 44 -8.87 13.78 -8.62
C LYS A 44 -7.98 13.01 -7.67
N ILE A 45 -8.59 12.13 -6.90
CA ILE A 45 -7.88 11.31 -5.92
C ILE A 45 -8.24 9.84 -6.05
N PHE A 46 -7.38 9.00 -5.49
CA PHE A 46 -7.62 7.58 -5.31
C PHE A 46 -7.87 7.29 -3.83
N VAL A 47 -8.96 6.60 -3.53
CA VAL A 47 -9.35 6.26 -2.15
C VAL A 47 -9.42 4.75 -2.00
N LYS A 48 -8.79 4.22 -0.95
CA LYS A 48 -8.91 2.82 -0.53
C LYS A 48 -9.62 2.74 0.81
N LYS A 49 -10.45 1.71 0.99
CA LYS A 49 -11.16 1.41 2.23
C LYS A 49 -10.93 -0.04 2.65
N ASN A 50 -10.60 -0.22 3.90
CA ASN A 50 -10.53 -1.50 4.58
C ASN A 50 -11.47 -1.50 5.79
N ILE A 51 -12.24 -2.57 5.96
CA ILE A 51 -13.15 -2.76 7.12
C ILE A 51 -12.72 -3.90 8.04
N SER A 52 -11.59 -4.53 7.74
CA SER A 52 -11.06 -5.59 8.62
C SER A 52 -10.46 -5.00 9.90
N LYS A 53 -10.32 -5.83 10.94
CA LYS A 53 -9.62 -5.42 12.17
C LYS A 53 -8.11 -5.26 11.97
N LYS A 54 -7.56 -5.79 10.86
CA LYS A 54 -6.13 -5.68 10.52
C LYS A 54 -5.86 -4.33 9.86
N LEU A 55 -4.78 -3.67 10.26
CA LEU A 55 -4.41 -2.34 9.78
C LEU A 55 -3.64 -2.40 8.44
N PHE A 56 -4.27 -2.92 7.39
CA PHE A 56 -3.65 -3.08 6.07
C PHE A 56 -3.27 -1.74 5.44
N LEU A 57 -4.17 -0.75 5.51
CA LEU A 57 -3.95 0.54 4.88
C LEU A 57 -2.95 1.41 5.66
N LYS A 58 -2.87 1.23 6.99
CA LYS A 58 -1.80 1.86 7.79
C LYS A 58 -0.43 1.33 7.41
N PHE A 59 -0.31 0.03 7.16
CA PHE A 59 0.92 -0.56 6.66
C PHE A 59 1.25 -0.10 5.24
N GLU A 60 0.24 -0.01 4.36
CA GLU A 60 0.43 0.50 2.99
C GLU A 60 0.90 1.95 2.98
N GLU A 61 0.28 2.82 3.81
CA GLU A 61 0.74 4.21 4.02
C GLU A 61 2.23 4.26 4.37
N TYR A 62 2.64 3.47 5.35
CA TYR A 62 4.03 3.41 5.78
C TYR A 62 4.96 2.99 4.64
N CYS A 63 4.60 1.92 3.90
CA CYS A 63 5.38 1.41 2.79
C CYS A 63 5.51 2.42 1.65
N LEU A 64 4.41 3.06 1.24
CA LEU A 64 4.43 4.06 0.17
C LEU A 64 5.33 5.24 0.53
N ASN A 65 5.21 5.76 1.75
CA ASN A 65 6.06 6.86 2.23
C ASN A 65 7.54 6.46 2.31
N ASP A 66 7.85 5.22 2.75
CA ASP A 66 9.22 4.74 2.81
C ASP A 66 9.82 4.54 1.41
N LEU A 67 9.10 3.90 0.50
CA LEU A 67 9.56 3.64 -0.86
C LEU A 67 9.84 4.93 -1.65
N ARG A 68 9.05 5.99 -1.44
CA ARG A 68 9.26 7.29 -2.10
C ARG A 68 10.63 7.91 -1.81
N ASN A 69 11.29 7.54 -0.72
CA ASN A 69 12.62 8.04 -0.39
C ASN A 69 13.73 7.46 -1.30
N TYR A 70 13.43 6.46 -2.10
CA TYR A 70 14.42 5.74 -2.91
C TYR A 70 14.18 5.78 -4.40
N ILE A 71 13.06 6.37 -4.85
CA ILE A 71 12.74 6.45 -6.27
C ILE A 71 13.41 7.65 -6.95
N ASP A 72 13.57 7.50 -8.26
CA ASP A 72 13.76 8.58 -9.20
C ASP A 72 12.45 8.73 -9.98
N GLU A 73 11.73 9.83 -9.76
CA GLU A 73 10.41 10.08 -10.34
C GLU A 73 10.43 10.20 -11.88
N GLU A 74 11.61 10.37 -12.49
CA GLU A 74 11.74 10.29 -13.94
C GLU A 74 11.40 8.90 -14.48
N TYR A 75 11.69 7.84 -13.70
CA TYR A 75 11.58 6.44 -14.14
C TYR A 75 10.47 5.65 -13.43
N LEU A 76 10.18 5.97 -12.18
CA LEU A 76 9.23 5.24 -11.36
C LEU A 76 8.40 6.19 -10.50
N ILE A 77 7.09 6.13 -10.64
CA ILE A 77 6.16 6.92 -9.83
C ILE A 77 5.55 6.01 -8.76
N ILE A 78 5.64 6.44 -7.51
CA ILE A 78 4.93 5.85 -6.37
C ILE A 78 3.91 6.89 -5.87
N PRO A 79 2.62 6.54 -5.77
CA PRO A 79 1.58 7.49 -5.41
C PRO A 79 1.89 8.15 -4.06
N LYS A 80 1.70 9.48 -4.02
CA LYS A 80 1.82 10.24 -2.78
C LYS A 80 0.65 9.93 -1.87
N VAL A 81 0.96 9.65 -0.62
CA VAL A 81 -0.06 9.57 0.43
C VAL A 81 -0.51 10.99 0.78
N ILE A 82 -1.80 11.28 0.55
CA ILE A 82 -2.42 12.54 0.95
C ILE A 82 -2.83 12.44 2.41
N SER A 83 -3.50 11.35 2.81
CA SER A 83 -3.92 11.14 4.19
C SER A 83 -4.26 9.68 4.47
N TYR A 84 -4.09 9.29 5.72
CA TYR A 84 -4.65 8.07 6.31
C TYR A 84 -5.59 8.46 7.44
N LYS A 85 -6.78 7.85 7.47
CA LYS A 85 -7.77 8.08 8.52
C LYS A 85 -8.37 6.76 9.00
N LYS A 86 -8.71 6.72 10.27
CA LYS A 86 -9.56 5.68 10.84
C LYS A 86 -10.90 6.28 11.21
N ILE A 87 -11.96 5.87 10.50
CA ILE A 87 -13.32 6.37 10.68
C ILE A 87 -14.18 5.21 11.16
N LYS A 88 -14.60 5.23 12.42
CA LYS A 88 -15.31 4.11 13.09
C LYS A 88 -14.51 2.80 12.94
N ASN A 89 -15.06 1.85 12.18
CA ASN A 89 -14.47 0.53 11.94
C ASN A 89 -13.75 0.41 10.59
N SER A 90 -13.59 1.53 9.87
CA SER A 90 -12.95 1.56 8.57
C SER A 90 -11.59 2.25 8.64
N GLU A 91 -10.63 1.73 7.89
CA GLU A 91 -9.44 2.48 7.48
C GLU A 91 -9.72 3.12 6.12
N ILE A 92 -9.31 4.36 5.95
CA ILE A 92 -9.37 5.11 4.70
C ILE A 92 -7.97 5.61 4.38
N LEU A 93 -7.46 5.25 3.21
CA LEU A 93 -6.21 5.75 2.66
C LEU A 93 -6.50 6.56 1.41
N ILE A 94 -6.06 7.81 1.41
CA ILE A 94 -6.24 8.76 0.33
C ILE A 94 -4.89 8.97 -0.35
N LEU A 95 -4.85 8.71 -1.64
CA LEU A 95 -3.66 8.81 -2.47
C LEU A 95 -3.91 9.79 -3.62
N GLU A 96 -2.85 10.37 -4.14
CA GLU A 96 -2.93 11.08 -5.41
C GLU A 96 -3.42 10.14 -6.52
N TRP A 97 -4.13 10.72 -7.48
CA TRP A 97 -4.51 10.01 -8.68
C TRP A 97 -3.34 9.98 -9.66
N ILE A 98 -3.02 8.82 -10.19
CA ILE A 98 -2.03 8.64 -11.24
C ILE A 98 -2.76 8.17 -12.50
N ASP A 99 -2.63 8.92 -13.59
CA ASP A 99 -3.11 8.48 -14.89
C ASP A 99 -2.16 7.42 -15.45
N ILE A 100 -2.63 6.17 -15.44
CA ILE A 100 -1.87 5.04 -15.96
C ILE A 100 -1.91 5.12 -17.48
N GLN A 101 -0.76 5.30 -18.09
CA GLN A 101 -0.56 5.25 -19.54
C GLN A 101 0.22 4.00 -19.92
N ASN A 102 0.08 3.55 -21.15
CA ASN A 102 0.95 2.51 -21.71
C ASN A 102 2.35 3.10 -21.86
N ASP A 103 3.24 2.76 -20.96
CA ASP A 103 4.58 3.32 -20.91
C ASP A 103 5.66 2.27 -21.17
N ASP A 104 6.90 2.74 -21.37
CA ASP A 104 8.05 1.93 -21.68
C ASP A 104 8.45 1.02 -20.49
N GLN A 105 8.31 -0.29 -20.68
CA GLN A 105 8.69 -1.29 -19.68
C GLN A 105 10.17 -1.23 -19.31
N LYS A 106 11.04 -0.76 -20.21
CA LYS A 106 12.47 -0.56 -19.92
C LYS A 106 12.67 0.58 -18.93
N LYS A 107 11.89 1.66 -19.10
CA LYS A 107 11.90 2.80 -18.19
C LYS A 107 11.47 2.38 -16.78
N LEU A 108 10.39 1.61 -16.67
CA LEU A 108 9.92 1.04 -15.41
C LEU A 108 10.98 0.12 -14.77
N GLY A 109 11.57 -0.78 -15.55
CA GLY A 109 12.65 -1.67 -15.08
C GLY A 109 13.87 -0.92 -14.57
N LYS A 110 14.26 0.17 -15.25
CA LYS A 110 15.34 1.06 -14.79
C LYS A 110 14.99 1.74 -13.49
N GLY A 111 13.76 2.27 -13.35
CA GLY A 111 13.29 2.90 -12.13
C GLY A 111 13.31 1.95 -10.94
N LEU A 112 12.88 0.71 -11.12
CA LEU A 112 12.92 -0.33 -10.10
C LEU A 112 14.37 -0.67 -9.69
N ALA A 113 15.28 -0.80 -10.65
CA ALA A 113 16.69 -1.06 -10.38
C ALA A 113 17.34 0.09 -9.59
N LEU A 114 17.05 1.34 -9.96
CA LEU A 114 17.54 2.52 -9.25
C LEU A 114 16.98 2.56 -7.81
N MET A 115 15.70 2.27 -7.61
CA MET A 115 15.11 2.20 -6.27
C MET A 115 15.82 1.16 -5.39
N HIS A 116 16.13 -0.01 -5.93
CA HIS A 116 16.88 -1.05 -5.21
C HIS A 116 18.30 -0.59 -4.87
N LEU A 117 19.01 0.04 -5.81
CA LEU A 117 20.36 0.58 -5.55
C LEU A 117 20.34 1.69 -4.48
N ASN A 118 19.41 2.63 -4.58
CA ASN A 118 19.29 3.72 -3.62
C ASN A 118 18.95 3.19 -2.21
N SER A 119 18.16 2.13 -2.11
CA SER A 119 17.82 1.52 -0.82
C SER A 119 19.00 0.80 -0.15
N GLN A 120 20.05 0.41 -0.89
CA GLN A 120 21.26 -0.20 -0.32
C GLN A 120 22.13 0.79 0.48
N ASN A 121 21.97 2.09 0.21
CA ASN A 121 22.68 3.15 0.92
C ASN A 121 22.15 3.42 2.35
N ARG A 122 21.18 2.63 2.82
CA ARG A 122 20.75 2.67 4.22
C ARG A 122 21.93 2.38 5.15
N LYS A 123 21.96 3.06 6.29
CA LYS A 123 22.97 2.88 7.34
C LYS A 123 23.10 1.43 7.84
N SER A 124 22.04 0.66 7.70
CA SER A 124 21.99 -0.76 8.03
C SER A 124 22.19 -1.59 6.75
N LYS A 125 23.27 -2.35 6.67
CA LYS A 125 23.50 -3.36 5.62
C LYS A 125 22.71 -4.65 5.84
N LYS A 126 21.64 -4.61 6.66
CA LYS A 126 20.83 -5.75 7.04
C LYS A 126 19.61 -5.90 6.12
N PHE A 127 19.12 -7.11 6.03
CA PHE A 127 17.93 -7.47 5.28
C PHE A 127 16.73 -7.57 6.22
N GLY A 128 15.65 -6.87 5.91
CA GLY A 128 14.47 -6.86 6.76
C GLY A 128 13.62 -5.63 6.66
N TYR A 129 12.67 -5.52 7.58
CA TYR A 129 11.79 -4.38 7.69
C TYR A 129 11.46 -4.07 9.16
N SER A 130 11.26 -2.80 9.47
CA SER A 130 11.11 -2.34 10.86
C SER A 130 9.68 -2.50 11.40
N VAL A 131 8.71 -2.69 10.53
CA VAL A 131 7.29 -2.85 10.90
C VAL A 131 6.77 -4.21 10.45
N GLU A 132 5.78 -4.71 11.18
CA GLU A 132 5.01 -5.86 10.75
C GLU A 132 4.19 -5.52 9.53
N GLY A 133 4.11 -6.44 8.57
CA GLY A 133 3.41 -6.24 7.33
C GLY A 133 2.47 -7.37 6.99
N PHE A 134 2.04 -7.38 5.75
CA PHE A 134 1.14 -8.40 5.23
C PHE A 134 1.56 -8.82 3.82
N ILE A 135 1.31 -10.09 3.51
CA ILE A 135 1.27 -10.62 2.14
C ILE A 135 -0.12 -11.21 1.92
N GLY A 136 -0.93 -10.57 1.08
CA GLY A 136 -2.34 -10.86 1.06
C GLY A 136 -2.96 -10.54 2.43
N THR A 137 -3.60 -11.53 3.06
CA THR A 137 -4.15 -11.42 4.42
C THR A 137 -3.25 -11.99 5.50
N ASN A 138 -2.12 -12.59 5.13
CA ASN A 138 -1.19 -13.24 6.04
C ASN A 138 -0.19 -12.22 6.61
N PRO A 139 0.03 -12.21 7.94
CA PRO A 139 1.02 -11.33 8.54
C PRO A 139 2.44 -11.71 8.14
N GLN A 140 3.28 -10.69 7.99
CA GLN A 140 4.71 -10.82 7.79
C GLN A 140 5.47 -10.31 9.01
N ILE A 141 6.38 -11.14 9.51
CA ILE A 141 7.19 -10.84 10.68
C ILE A 141 8.17 -9.69 10.36
N LYS A 142 8.23 -8.70 11.26
CA LYS A 142 9.25 -7.65 11.24
C LYS A 142 10.58 -8.18 11.79
N GLY A 143 11.66 -7.52 11.44
CA GLY A 143 12.99 -7.80 11.97
C GLY A 143 14.06 -7.71 10.91
N TRP A 144 15.32 -7.87 11.34
CA TRP A 144 16.50 -7.66 10.52
C TRP A 144 17.45 -8.82 10.68
N LYS A 145 18.06 -9.27 9.57
CA LYS A 145 19.10 -10.30 9.52
C LYS A 145 20.32 -9.78 8.77
N GLU A 146 21.49 -10.29 9.11
CA GLU A 146 22.75 -9.95 8.41
C GLU A 146 22.82 -10.59 7.01
N ASN A 147 22.12 -11.70 6.83
CA ASN A 147 22.12 -12.48 5.59
C ASN A 147 20.71 -12.49 4.99
N TRP A 148 20.62 -12.28 3.67
CA TRP A 148 19.34 -12.27 2.95
C TRP A 148 18.64 -13.63 2.99
N ALA A 149 19.39 -14.74 2.85
CA ALA A 149 18.79 -16.08 2.87
C ALA A 149 18.15 -16.39 4.22
N ASP A 150 18.81 -16.04 5.33
CA ASP A 150 18.27 -16.21 6.68
C ASP A 150 17.02 -15.36 6.87
N PHE A 151 17.03 -14.09 6.42
CA PHE A 151 15.86 -13.23 6.46
C PHE A 151 14.70 -13.84 5.67
N PHE A 152 14.96 -14.27 4.43
CA PHE A 152 13.92 -14.80 3.56
C PHE A 152 13.33 -16.11 4.11
N ILE A 153 14.18 -17.03 4.56
CA ILE A 153 13.74 -18.31 5.12
C ILE A 153 12.93 -18.09 6.39
N GLU A 154 13.49 -17.40 7.38
CA GLU A 154 12.88 -17.31 8.70
C GLU A 154 11.67 -16.38 8.75
N TYR A 155 11.69 -15.23 8.02
CA TYR A 155 10.66 -14.20 8.14
C TYR A 155 9.68 -14.15 6.96
N ARG A 156 9.95 -14.87 5.89
CA ARG A 156 9.07 -14.91 4.71
C ARG A 156 8.58 -16.31 4.37
N LEU A 157 9.46 -17.28 4.27
CA LEU A 157 9.10 -18.61 3.81
C LEU A 157 8.48 -19.47 4.93
N ASN A 158 9.17 -19.64 6.06
CA ASN A 158 8.70 -20.49 7.17
C ASN A 158 7.32 -20.11 7.71
N PRO A 159 6.97 -18.80 7.89
CA PRO A 159 5.62 -18.43 8.30
C PRO A 159 4.55 -18.88 7.29
N GLN A 160 4.82 -18.79 5.99
CA GLN A 160 3.86 -19.23 4.97
C GLN A 160 3.70 -20.75 4.96
N LEU A 161 4.79 -21.50 5.15
CA LEU A 161 4.75 -22.96 5.27
C LEU A 161 3.94 -23.41 6.49
N SER A 162 4.06 -22.70 7.61
CA SER A 162 3.27 -23.02 8.82
C SER A 162 1.75 -22.86 8.60
N TYR A 163 1.33 -21.87 7.81
CA TYR A 163 -0.08 -21.72 7.44
C TYR A 163 -0.59 -22.84 6.54
N LEU A 164 0.22 -23.35 5.64
CA LEU A 164 -0.14 -24.50 4.81
C LEU A 164 -0.37 -25.76 5.67
N ASN A 165 0.56 -26.03 6.60
CA ASN A 165 0.44 -27.20 7.47
C ASN A 165 -0.81 -27.15 8.37
N GLN A 166 -1.18 -25.99 8.89
CA GLN A 166 -2.40 -25.82 9.69
C GLN A 166 -3.67 -26.11 8.88
N ASN A 167 -3.71 -25.75 7.60
CA ASN A 167 -4.87 -25.97 6.74
C ASN A 167 -4.98 -27.40 6.21
N ILE A 168 -3.87 -28.16 6.14
CA ILE A 168 -3.89 -29.56 5.70
C ILE A 168 -4.38 -30.50 6.82
N PHE A 169 -4.12 -30.16 8.08
CA PHE A 169 -4.50 -31.01 9.24
C PHE A 169 -5.83 -30.62 9.89
N SER A 170 -6.52 -29.60 9.39
CA SER A 170 -7.83 -29.14 9.89
C SER A 170 -9.02 -29.47 8.96
N SER A 171 -8.82 -30.32 7.96
CA SER A 171 -9.84 -30.84 7.03
C SER A 171 -10.24 -32.27 7.33
#